data_ad913a986fe65dc3bd73bf48ab942c08
#
_entry.id   ad913a986fe65dc3bd73bf48ab942c08
#
_cell.length_a   1.000
_cell.length_b   1.000
_cell.length_c   1.000
_cell.angle_alpha   90.00
_cell.angle_beta   90.00
_cell.angle_gamma   90.00
#
_symmetry.space_group_name_H-M   'P 1'
#
loop_
_entity.id
_entity.type
_entity.pdbx_description
1 polymer ?
#
loop_
_entity_poly.entity_id
_entity_poly.type
_entity_poly.pdbx_seq_one_letter_code
_entity_poly.pdbx_strand_id
1 'polypeptide(L)'
;MQKFPYYAITVRRYNVLFRHTDWLKKTQELYNEILLFYYRLYLETFPDQQPGTQEALRILETLTIVGRDKQPVPAPLPWKKIPLYFRRAAINTATAAAKSYLARGTQEHPTEKFTESVTFYKGMYRDFQDNTISLKLWNGESWQWSRLRLRGNTVPEAGQMMSPALVLTKDRAELHIPWKLPVSDGRSARERITAEENICSVVFTGQDTCAVCCILNADGRRENSFFIKGGSRYAGACRQITEKLDKSREVQGGGENPRANAHYWERLRNIHDHYAHQFSRQIIDYCKTQNARILVLPEFDKDYSQIILAAAGRNSPIRLIPSIREKLKYKAWQEGIVVVEIQQHQISSVCSQCGAKIRRKGGDFLCQNGHRGNRYLNMAHNLGQKCLDGFAATAD
;
A
#
# COMPACT_ATOMS: atom_id res chain seq x y z
N MET A 1 -8.30 -22.21 13.35
CA MET A 1 -7.58 -21.06 12.80
C MET A 1 -6.88 -20.35 13.95
N GLN A 2 -5.54 -20.22 13.86
CA GLN A 2 -4.77 -19.50 14.86
C GLN A 2 -5.15 -18.00 14.82
N LYS A 3 -5.60 -17.45 15.94
CA LYS A 3 -5.90 -16.01 16.06
C LYS A 3 -4.68 -15.32 16.58
N PHE A 4 -4.11 -14.40 15.82
CA PHE A 4 -3.05 -13.52 16.28
C PHE A 4 -3.69 -12.27 16.90
N PRO A 5 -3.32 -11.86 18.14
CA PRO A 5 -3.83 -10.64 18.74
C PRO A 5 -3.43 -9.41 17.91
N TYR A 6 -2.19 -9.41 17.42
CA TYR A 6 -1.66 -8.37 16.52
C TYR A 6 -1.14 -9.04 15.25
N TYR A 7 -1.41 -8.44 14.10
CA TYR A 7 -0.99 -9.01 12.82
C TYR A 7 -0.70 -7.95 11.77
N ALA A 8 0.15 -8.32 10.83
CA ALA A 8 0.38 -7.59 9.58
C ALA A 8 -0.11 -8.44 8.41
N ILE A 9 -0.53 -7.78 7.33
CA ILE A 9 -0.88 -8.46 6.08
C ILE A 9 0.24 -8.21 5.08
N THR A 10 0.76 -9.29 4.49
CA THR A 10 1.68 -9.24 3.35
C THR A 10 1.10 -10.00 2.18
N VAL A 11 1.28 -9.50 0.97
CA VAL A 11 0.81 -10.16 -0.25
C VAL A 11 2.00 -10.80 -0.96
N ARG A 12 1.97 -12.12 -1.14
CA ARG A 12 2.94 -12.85 -1.96
C ARG A 12 2.35 -13.07 -3.34
N ARG A 13 3.14 -12.77 -4.37
CA ARG A 13 2.76 -12.89 -5.78
C ARG A 13 3.44 -14.10 -6.38
N TYR A 14 2.66 -14.96 -7.03
CA TYR A 14 3.14 -16.19 -7.67
C TYR A 14 2.71 -16.19 -9.13
N ASN A 15 3.62 -16.50 -10.04
CA ASN A 15 3.25 -16.81 -11.43
C ASN A 15 2.54 -18.16 -11.47
N VAL A 16 1.42 -18.21 -12.15
CA VAL A 16 0.61 -19.42 -12.30
C VAL A 16 1.08 -20.19 -13.52
N LEU A 17 1.47 -21.45 -13.30
CA LEU A 17 1.79 -22.40 -14.35
C LEU A 17 0.64 -23.41 -14.47
N PHE A 18 -0.19 -23.24 -15.47
CA PHE A 18 -1.37 -24.05 -15.70
C PHE A 18 -1.61 -24.32 -17.18
N ARG A 19 -1.94 -25.59 -17.52
CA ARG A 19 -2.12 -26.01 -18.92
C ARG A 19 -3.33 -25.36 -19.59
N HIS A 20 -4.43 -25.21 -18.85
CA HIS A 20 -5.70 -24.68 -19.39
C HIS A 20 -5.85 -23.20 -19.02
N THR A 21 -5.05 -22.33 -19.65
CA THR A 21 -5.06 -20.89 -19.38
C THR A 21 -6.37 -20.23 -19.78
N ASP A 22 -7.11 -20.81 -20.72
CA ASP A 22 -8.46 -20.39 -21.12
C ASP A 22 -9.48 -20.49 -19.98
N TRP A 23 -9.34 -21.48 -19.07
CA TRP A 23 -10.22 -21.61 -17.91
C TRP A 23 -10.02 -20.47 -16.92
N LEU A 24 -8.79 -19.96 -16.80
CA LEU A 24 -8.51 -18.79 -15.95
C LEU A 24 -9.25 -17.56 -16.51
N LYS A 25 -9.19 -17.34 -17.82
CA LYS A 25 -9.89 -16.25 -18.50
C LYS A 25 -11.40 -16.38 -18.37
N LYS A 26 -11.96 -17.56 -18.70
CA LYS A 26 -13.40 -17.83 -18.56
C LYS A 26 -13.90 -17.64 -17.12
N THR A 27 -13.07 -18.02 -16.13
CA THR A 27 -13.40 -17.79 -14.72
C THR A 27 -13.45 -16.29 -14.41
N GLN A 28 -12.49 -15.49 -14.92
CA GLN A 28 -12.48 -14.04 -14.71
C GLN A 28 -13.63 -13.36 -15.47
N GLU A 29 -13.93 -13.75 -16.68
CA GLU A 29 -15.04 -13.22 -17.45
C GLU A 29 -16.36 -13.43 -16.72
N LEU A 30 -16.67 -14.67 -16.33
CA LEU A 30 -17.86 -14.99 -15.55
C LEU A 30 -17.92 -14.22 -14.23
N TYR A 31 -16.78 -14.07 -13.55
CA TYR A 31 -16.71 -13.27 -12.30
C TYR A 31 -17.11 -11.82 -12.54
N ASN A 32 -16.60 -11.21 -13.58
CA ASN A 32 -16.86 -9.81 -13.91
C ASN A 32 -18.29 -9.57 -14.46
N GLU A 33 -18.88 -10.55 -15.13
CA GLU A 33 -20.29 -10.51 -15.51
C GLU A 33 -21.20 -10.53 -14.27
N ILE A 34 -20.95 -11.45 -13.33
CA ILE A 34 -21.70 -11.54 -12.07
C ILE A 34 -21.47 -10.27 -11.22
N LEU A 35 -20.25 -9.75 -11.20
CA LEU A 35 -19.91 -8.52 -10.50
C LEU A 35 -20.72 -7.35 -11.08
N LEU A 36 -20.76 -7.20 -12.41
CA LEU A 36 -21.52 -6.13 -13.07
C LEU A 36 -23.02 -6.24 -12.78
N PHE A 37 -23.58 -7.45 -12.79
CA PHE A 37 -24.97 -7.69 -12.41
C PHE A 37 -25.26 -7.19 -10.99
N TYR A 38 -24.45 -7.57 -10.01
CA TYR A 38 -24.64 -7.13 -8.63
C TYR A 38 -24.31 -5.65 -8.39
N TYR A 39 -23.40 -5.07 -9.18
CA TYR A 39 -23.12 -3.64 -9.15
C TYR A 39 -24.35 -2.82 -9.56
N ARG A 40 -24.99 -3.18 -10.66
CA ARG A 40 -26.22 -2.53 -11.12
C ARG A 40 -27.35 -2.72 -10.12
N LEU A 41 -27.56 -3.94 -9.66
CA LEU A 41 -28.57 -4.25 -8.65
C LEU A 41 -28.35 -3.48 -7.34
N TYR A 42 -27.09 -3.29 -6.93
CA TYR A 42 -26.76 -2.46 -5.77
C TYR A 42 -27.18 -1.00 -5.95
N LEU A 43 -26.86 -0.40 -7.08
CA LEU A 43 -27.21 1.00 -7.39
C LEU A 43 -28.74 1.20 -7.48
N GLU A 44 -29.47 0.22 -8.00
CA GLU A 44 -30.94 0.24 -8.06
C GLU A 44 -31.56 0.06 -6.67
N THR A 45 -30.98 -0.81 -5.83
CA THR A 45 -31.53 -1.14 -4.49
C THR A 45 -31.20 -0.08 -3.45
N PHE A 46 -30.06 0.59 -3.55
CA PHE A 46 -29.53 1.52 -2.54
C PHE A 46 -29.12 2.87 -3.14
N PRO A 47 -30.03 3.61 -3.80
CA PRO A 47 -29.68 4.90 -4.43
C PRO A 47 -29.24 5.94 -3.41
N ASP A 48 -29.87 6.00 -2.24
CA ASP A 48 -29.68 7.01 -1.20
C ASP A 48 -29.07 6.48 0.09
N GLN A 49 -28.95 5.17 0.24
CA GLN A 49 -28.48 4.51 1.47
C GLN A 49 -27.25 3.66 1.20
N GLN A 50 -26.30 3.68 2.12
CA GLN A 50 -25.10 2.85 2.04
C GLN A 50 -25.07 1.85 3.21
N PRO A 51 -25.76 0.70 3.09
CA PRO A 51 -25.79 -0.32 4.14
C PRO A 51 -24.38 -0.89 4.42
N GLY A 52 -24.20 -1.49 5.58
CA GLY A 52 -22.97 -2.24 5.90
C GLY A 52 -22.72 -3.35 4.89
N THR A 53 -21.45 -3.77 4.71
CA THR A 53 -21.09 -4.78 3.69
C THR A 53 -21.81 -6.11 3.91
N GLN A 54 -21.98 -6.55 5.16
CA GLN A 54 -22.70 -7.81 5.48
C GLN A 54 -24.21 -7.69 5.24
N GLU A 55 -24.77 -6.54 5.52
CA GLU A 55 -26.18 -6.26 5.30
C GLU A 55 -26.49 -6.21 3.79
N ALA A 56 -25.68 -5.47 3.01
CA ALA A 56 -25.77 -5.44 1.56
C ALA A 56 -25.68 -6.84 0.96
N LEU A 57 -24.71 -7.65 1.39
CA LEU A 57 -24.56 -9.04 0.96
C LEU A 57 -25.85 -9.84 1.19
N ARG A 58 -26.43 -9.76 2.41
CA ARG A 58 -27.66 -10.49 2.78
C ARG A 58 -28.84 -10.06 1.92
N ILE A 59 -29.04 -8.75 1.74
CA ILE A 59 -30.16 -8.22 0.94
C ILE A 59 -30.01 -8.65 -0.53
N LEU A 60 -28.84 -8.47 -1.14
CA LEU A 60 -28.59 -8.83 -2.53
C LEU A 60 -28.72 -10.36 -2.76
N GLU A 61 -28.30 -11.20 -1.82
CA GLU A 61 -28.56 -12.64 -1.90
C GLU A 61 -30.05 -12.96 -1.83
N THR A 62 -30.82 -12.31 -0.97
CA THR A 62 -32.26 -12.51 -0.85
C THR A 62 -33.01 -12.08 -2.13
N LEU A 63 -32.57 -11.02 -2.78
CA LEU A 63 -33.19 -10.53 -4.03
C LEU A 63 -32.91 -11.43 -5.24
N THR A 64 -31.86 -12.26 -5.18
CA THR A 64 -31.36 -12.98 -6.38
C THR A 64 -31.44 -14.50 -6.29
N ILE A 65 -31.55 -15.06 -5.09
CA ILE A 65 -31.52 -16.52 -4.87
C ILE A 65 -32.82 -17.00 -4.25
N VAL A 66 -33.45 -17.92 -4.95
CA VAL A 66 -34.68 -18.59 -4.47
C VAL A 66 -34.38 -19.29 -3.15
N GLY A 67 -35.14 -18.94 -2.14
CA GLY A 67 -35.07 -19.51 -0.81
C GLY A 67 -35.58 -20.95 -0.73
N ARG A 68 -35.63 -21.51 0.50
CA ARG A 68 -36.17 -22.86 0.76
C ARG A 68 -37.68 -22.94 0.50
N ASP A 69 -38.37 -21.83 0.62
CA ASP A 69 -39.79 -21.65 0.33
C ASP A 69 -40.16 -21.68 -1.15
N LYS A 70 -39.14 -21.72 -2.03
CA LYS A 70 -39.25 -21.74 -3.49
C LYS A 70 -40.04 -20.56 -4.09
N GLN A 71 -40.20 -19.45 -3.34
CA GLN A 71 -40.85 -18.25 -3.85
C GLN A 71 -39.99 -17.57 -4.94
N PRO A 72 -40.61 -16.98 -5.97
CA PRO A 72 -39.89 -16.18 -6.98
C PRO A 72 -39.15 -15.01 -6.31
N VAL A 73 -37.96 -14.72 -6.81
CA VAL A 73 -37.15 -13.59 -6.34
C VAL A 73 -37.25 -12.42 -7.30
N PRO A 74 -37.14 -11.16 -6.83
CA PRO A 74 -37.29 -9.97 -7.69
C PRO A 74 -36.29 -9.88 -8.84
N ALA A 75 -35.04 -10.28 -8.62
CA ALA A 75 -33.95 -10.19 -9.60
C ALA A 75 -33.19 -11.53 -9.72
N PRO A 76 -33.77 -12.56 -10.35
CA PRO A 76 -33.17 -13.87 -10.39
C PRO A 76 -31.83 -13.87 -11.11
N LEU A 77 -30.84 -14.58 -10.54
CA LEU A 77 -29.50 -14.68 -11.09
C LEU A 77 -29.55 -15.39 -12.45
N PRO A 78 -29.06 -14.78 -13.55
CA PRO A 78 -29.15 -15.37 -14.89
C PRO A 78 -28.34 -16.67 -15.07
N TRP A 79 -27.30 -16.85 -14.27
CA TRP A 79 -26.40 -18.02 -14.37
C TRP A 79 -26.84 -19.13 -13.41
N LYS A 80 -26.82 -20.35 -13.89
CA LYS A 80 -27.12 -21.55 -13.11
C LYS A 80 -25.86 -22.11 -12.45
N LYS A 81 -26.02 -22.75 -11.28
CA LYS A 81 -24.95 -23.49 -10.58
C LYS A 81 -23.72 -22.67 -10.18
N ILE A 82 -23.86 -21.37 -9.90
CA ILE A 82 -22.76 -20.55 -9.39
C ILE A 82 -22.44 -20.93 -7.94
N PRO A 83 -21.15 -21.27 -7.62
CA PRO A 83 -20.78 -21.58 -6.25
C PRO A 83 -21.03 -20.40 -5.31
N LEU A 84 -21.55 -20.70 -4.11
CA LEU A 84 -21.88 -19.72 -3.10
C LEU A 84 -20.74 -18.71 -2.84
N TYR A 85 -19.56 -19.22 -2.59
CA TYR A 85 -18.41 -18.38 -2.24
C TYR A 85 -17.85 -17.57 -3.42
N PHE A 86 -17.99 -18.04 -4.65
CA PHE A 86 -17.68 -17.28 -5.85
C PHE A 86 -18.62 -16.08 -6.01
N ARG A 87 -19.92 -16.34 -5.87
CA ARG A 87 -20.96 -15.30 -5.90
C ARG A 87 -20.74 -14.26 -4.81
N ARG A 88 -20.49 -14.67 -3.57
CA ARG A 88 -20.24 -13.77 -2.43
C ARG A 88 -18.99 -12.89 -2.65
N ALA A 89 -17.95 -13.43 -3.25
CA ALA A 89 -16.78 -12.63 -3.62
C ALA A 89 -17.14 -11.55 -4.63
N ALA A 90 -17.92 -11.89 -5.68
CA ALA A 90 -18.39 -10.92 -6.66
C ALA A 90 -19.32 -9.85 -6.04
N ILE A 91 -20.24 -10.23 -5.15
CA ILE A 91 -21.12 -9.28 -4.43
C ILE A 91 -20.30 -8.30 -3.60
N ASN A 92 -19.31 -8.77 -2.85
CA ASN A 92 -18.50 -7.89 -2.02
C ASN A 92 -17.67 -6.90 -2.86
N THR A 93 -17.12 -7.35 -3.99
CA THR A 93 -16.40 -6.47 -4.94
C THR A 93 -17.37 -5.46 -5.58
N ALA A 94 -18.56 -5.89 -5.98
CA ALA A 94 -19.58 -5.03 -6.53
C ALA A 94 -20.05 -3.95 -5.54
N THR A 95 -20.30 -4.36 -4.28
CA THR A 95 -20.64 -3.44 -3.19
C THR A 95 -19.57 -2.37 -2.96
N ALA A 96 -18.29 -2.76 -2.95
CA ALA A 96 -17.18 -1.82 -2.79
C ALA A 96 -17.08 -0.84 -3.96
N ALA A 97 -17.23 -1.33 -5.20
CA ALA A 97 -17.23 -0.51 -6.40
C ALA A 97 -18.41 0.48 -6.43
N ALA A 98 -19.62 0.02 -6.07
CA ALA A 98 -20.82 0.85 -6.03
C ALA A 98 -20.72 1.95 -4.97
N LYS A 99 -20.26 1.62 -3.77
CA LYS A 99 -19.99 2.62 -2.72
C LYS A 99 -18.95 3.66 -3.14
N SER A 100 -17.88 3.22 -3.81
CA SER A 100 -16.86 4.13 -4.34
C SER A 100 -17.41 5.04 -5.43
N TYR A 101 -18.32 4.55 -6.28
CA TYR A 101 -19.01 5.35 -7.29
C TYR A 101 -19.93 6.40 -6.65
N LEU A 102 -20.79 5.99 -5.73
CA LEU A 102 -21.71 6.90 -5.03
C LEU A 102 -20.98 7.98 -4.22
N ALA A 103 -19.84 7.64 -3.62
CA ALA A 103 -19.03 8.60 -2.84
C ALA A 103 -18.34 9.67 -3.70
N ARG A 104 -18.11 9.43 -5.01
CA ARG A 104 -17.50 10.41 -5.94
C ARG A 104 -18.48 11.44 -6.49
N GLY A 105 -19.78 11.26 -6.28
CA GLY A 105 -20.81 12.13 -6.85
C GLY A 105 -21.11 11.77 -8.32
N THR A 106 -22.35 12.02 -8.72
CA THR A 106 -22.99 11.48 -9.93
C THR A 106 -22.60 12.14 -11.26
N GLN A 107 -21.47 12.81 -11.37
CA GLN A 107 -21.02 13.42 -12.64
C GLN A 107 -20.45 12.41 -13.64
N GLU A 108 -20.08 11.21 -13.19
CA GLU A 108 -19.57 10.13 -14.04
C GLU A 108 -20.68 9.12 -14.36
N HIS A 109 -20.64 8.52 -15.54
CA HIS A 109 -21.53 7.39 -15.85
C HIS A 109 -21.15 6.15 -15.04
N PRO A 110 -22.12 5.31 -14.61
CA PRO A 110 -21.84 4.05 -13.95
C PRO A 110 -20.94 3.15 -14.80
N THR A 111 -20.10 2.36 -14.15
CA THR A 111 -19.19 1.44 -14.83
C THR A 111 -19.98 0.42 -15.67
N GLU A 112 -19.69 0.34 -16.96
CA GLU A 112 -20.37 -0.57 -17.90
C GLU A 112 -19.69 -1.95 -18.01
N LYS A 113 -18.40 -2.03 -17.69
CA LYS A 113 -17.60 -3.26 -17.79
C LYS A 113 -16.53 -3.29 -16.70
N PHE A 114 -16.39 -4.45 -16.06
CA PHE A 114 -15.33 -4.73 -15.09
C PHE A 114 -14.25 -5.64 -15.68
N THR A 115 -13.03 -5.50 -15.16
CA THR A 115 -11.87 -6.36 -15.45
C THR A 115 -11.13 -6.71 -14.15
N GLU A 116 -11.89 -6.88 -13.07
CA GLU A 116 -11.37 -7.15 -11.74
C GLU A 116 -10.73 -8.53 -11.62
N SER A 117 -9.82 -8.64 -10.66
CA SER A 117 -9.21 -9.92 -10.27
C SER A 117 -10.23 -10.80 -9.55
N VAL A 118 -10.12 -12.11 -9.75
CA VAL A 118 -11.02 -13.09 -9.12
C VAL A 118 -10.54 -13.42 -7.72
N THR A 119 -11.29 -13.05 -6.70
CA THR A 119 -11.02 -13.46 -5.31
C THR A 119 -11.66 -14.81 -5.00
N PHE A 120 -10.84 -15.79 -4.56
CA PHE A 120 -11.31 -17.11 -4.19
C PHE A 120 -11.50 -17.18 -2.67
N TYR A 121 -12.76 -17.20 -2.21
CA TYR A 121 -13.05 -17.40 -0.79
C TYR A 121 -12.90 -18.88 -0.39
N LYS A 122 -12.85 -19.14 0.93
CA LYS A 122 -12.79 -20.49 1.49
C LYS A 122 -13.86 -21.38 0.85
N GLY A 123 -13.48 -22.56 0.36
CA GLY A 123 -14.35 -23.45 -0.41
C GLY A 123 -14.21 -23.30 -1.94
N MET A 124 -13.47 -22.28 -2.42
CA MET A 124 -13.06 -22.14 -3.81
C MET A 124 -11.57 -22.44 -4.03
N TYR A 125 -10.81 -22.63 -2.97
CA TYR A 125 -9.41 -23.07 -2.98
C TYR A 125 -9.14 -24.08 -1.88
N ARG A 126 -8.13 -24.93 -2.07
CA ARG A 126 -7.67 -25.94 -1.12
C ARG A 126 -6.27 -26.43 -1.46
N ASP A 127 -5.70 -27.28 -0.61
CA ASP A 127 -4.46 -28.03 -0.85
C ASP A 127 -3.28 -27.13 -1.25
N PHE A 128 -3.08 -26.01 -0.52
CA PHE A 128 -1.89 -25.19 -0.75
C PHE A 128 -0.68 -25.88 -0.12
N GLN A 129 0.17 -26.47 -0.96
CA GLN A 129 1.34 -27.26 -0.56
C GLN A 129 2.40 -27.25 -1.67
N ASP A 130 3.68 -27.25 -1.33
CA ASP A 130 4.80 -27.44 -2.28
C ASP A 130 4.70 -26.58 -3.54
N ASN A 131 4.38 -25.30 -3.38
CA ASN A 131 4.13 -24.38 -4.49
C ASN A 131 3.02 -24.85 -5.45
N THR A 132 2.04 -25.57 -4.95
CA THR A 132 0.82 -25.90 -5.68
C THR A 132 -0.41 -25.50 -4.90
N ILE A 133 -1.51 -25.23 -5.61
CA ILE A 133 -2.81 -24.93 -5.04
C ILE A 133 -3.91 -25.52 -5.93
N SER A 134 -4.97 -26.01 -5.32
CA SER A 134 -6.17 -26.39 -6.04
C SER A 134 -7.18 -25.24 -6.02
N LEU A 135 -7.56 -24.74 -7.20
CA LEU A 135 -8.63 -23.74 -7.37
C LEU A 135 -9.84 -24.37 -8.06
N LYS A 136 -11.02 -23.91 -7.70
CA LYS A 136 -12.26 -24.27 -8.38
C LYS A 136 -12.47 -23.30 -9.54
N LEU A 137 -12.23 -23.75 -10.77
CA LEU A 137 -12.26 -22.94 -11.99
C LEU A 137 -13.46 -23.29 -12.86
N TRP A 138 -13.93 -22.32 -13.62
CA TRP A 138 -14.96 -22.46 -14.63
C TRP A 138 -14.33 -22.76 -16.00
N ASN A 139 -14.68 -23.90 -16.63
CA ASN A 139 -14.14 -24.27 -17.94
C ASN A 139 -14.99 -23.77 -19.11
N GLY A 140 -16.13 -23.13 -18.84
CA GLY A 140 -17.14 -22.71 -19.82
C GLY A 140 -18.43 -23.50 -19.73
N GLU A 141 -18.43 -24.69 -19.12
CA GLU A 141 -19.57 -25.59 -19.00
C GLU A 141 -19.84 -26.02 -17.55
N SER A 142 -18.76 -26.28 -16.81
CA SER A 142 -18.83 -26.79 -15.46
C SER A 142 -17.67 -26.30 -14.56
N TRP A 143 -17.87 -26.40 -13.26
CA TRP A 143 -16.88 -26.05 -12.26
C TRP A 143 -15.96 -27.23 -11.97
N GLN A 144 -14.64 -27.06 -12.21
CA GLN A 144 -13.63 -28.09 -12.05
C GLN A 144 -12.61 -27.72 -10.97
N TRP A 145 -12.27 -28.66 -10.09
CA TRP A 145 -11.12 -28.55 -9.23
C TRP A 145 -9.84 -28.76 -10.05
N SER A 146 -8.99 -27.72 -10.09
CA SER A 146 -7.78 -27.71 -10.90
C SER A 146 -6.57 -27.45 -10.03
N ARG A 147 -5.54 -28.29 -10.12
CA ARG A 147 -4.27 -28.12 -9.42
C ARG A 147 -3.35 -27.25 -10.26
N LEU A 148 -2.93 -26.12 -9.73
CA LEU A 148 -2.05 -25.16 -10.35
C LEU A 148 -0.68 -25.21 -9.69
N ARG A 149 0.39 -25.15 -10.49
CA ARG A 149 1.75 -24.95 -9.99
C ARG A 149 2.02 -23.46 -9.90
N LEU A 150 2.72 -23.05 -8.83
CA LEU A 150 3.05 -21.66 -8.54
C LEU A 150 4.57 -21.48 -8.58
N ARG A 151 5.04 -20.40 -9.19
CA ARG A 151 6.44 -19.99 -9.20
C ARG A 151 6.58 -18.58 -8.66
N GLY A 152 7.42 -18.36 -7.69
CA GLY A 152 7.63 -17.01 -7.15
C GLY A 152 8.19 -17.02 -5.73
N ASN A 153 7.63 -16.17 -4.90
CA ASN A 153 8.09 -15.91 -3.55
C ASN A 153 7.98 -17.14 -2.62
N THR A 154 8.84 -17.17 -1.62
CA THR A 154 8.75 -18.17 -0.53
C THR A 154 7.50 -17.97 0.31
N VAL A 155 6.94 -19.07 0.79
CA VAL A 155 5.83 -19.08 1.75
C VAL A 155 6.32 -18.53 3.09
N PRO A 156 5.58 -17.65 3.76
CA PRO A 156 5.95 -17.20 5.11
C PRO A 156 5.83 -18.35 6.12
N GLU A 157 6.87 -18.53 6.95
CA GLU A 157 6.95 -19.65 7.92
C GLU A 157 5.84 -19.63 8.97
N ALA A 158 5.45 -18.43 9.44
CA ALA A 158 4.49 -18.24 10.54
C ALA A 158 3.19 -17.57 10.10
N GLY A 159 2.82 -17.68 8.82
CA GLY A 159 1.68 -16.97 8.26
C GLY A 159 0.40 -17.80 8.18
N GLN A 160 -0.74 -17.14 8.34
CA GLN A 160 -2.05 -17.71 7.99
C GLN A 160 -2.44 -17.24 6.59
N MET A 161 -2.64 -18.18 5.67
CA MET A 161 -3.12 -17.89 4.32
C MET A 161 -4.53 -17.31 4.35
N MET A 162 -4.72 -16.23 3.60
CA MET A 162 -6.03 -15.61 3.36
C MET A 162 -6.53 -15.94 1.95
N SER A 163 -7.67 -15.39 1.56
CA SER A 163 -8.29 -15.62 0.26
C SER A 163 -7.40 -15.17 -0.89
N PRO A 164 -6.93 -16.08 -1.77
CA PRO A 164 -6.11 -15.70 -2.92
C PRO A 164 -6.91 -14.98 -3.99
N ALA A 165 -6.23 -14.14 -4.77
CA ALA A 165 -6.80 -13.45 -5.92
C ALA A 165 -6.03 -13.79 -7.19
N LEU A 166 -6.76 -14.20 -8.24
CA LEU A 166 -6.22 -14.42 -9.58
C LEU A 166 -6.19 -13.11 -10.34
N VAL A 167 -5.01 -12.68 -10.75
CA VAL A 167 -4.76 -11.48 -11.54
C VAL A 167 -4.26 -11.88 -12.92
N LEU A 168 -5.02 -11.53 -13.96
CA LEU A 168 -4.63 -11.78 -15.34
C LEU A 168 -4.11 -10.50 -15.98
N THR A 169 -2.95 -10.59 -16.60
CA THR A 169 -2.38 -9.57 -17.48
C THR A 169 -2.35 -10.09 -18.91
N LYS A 170 -1.94 -9.27 -19.89
CA LYS A 170 -1.86 -9.73 -21.28
C LYS A 170 -1.00 -10.98 -21.47
N ASP A 171 0.10 -11.07 -20.72
CA ASP A 171 1.16 -12.05 -20.97
C ASP A 171 1.29 -13.12 -19.89
N ARG A 172 0.62 -12.97 -18.75
CA ARG A 172 0.77 -13.88 -17.62
C ARG A 172 -0.44 -13.89 -16.68
N ALA A 173 -0.56 -15.00 -15.95
CA ALA A 173 -1.48 -15.15 -14.84
C ALA A 173 -0.68 -15.16 -13.53
N GLU A 174 -1.10 -14.37 -12.56
CA GLU A 174 -0.52 -14.32 -11.22
C GLU A 174 -1.58 -14.69 -10.18
N LEU A 175 -1.15 -15.38 -9.14
CA LEU A 175 -1.96 -15.59 -7.94
C LEU A 175 -1.38 -14.75 -6.81
N HIS A 176 -2.13 -13.77 -6.35
CA HIS A 176 -1.79 -12.94 -5.22
C HIS A 176 -2.38 -13.55 -3.96
N ILE A 177 -1.53 -14.00 -3.04
CA ILE A 177 -1.94 -14.64 -1.80
C ILE A 177 -1.62 -13.71 -0.62
N PRO A 178 -2.63 -13.13 0.02
CA PRO A 178 -2.43 -12.39 1.26
C PRO A 178 -2.14 -13.36 2.42
N TRP A 179 -1.18 -13.00 3.25
CA TRP A 179 -0.79 -13.74 4.44
C TRP A 179 -0.95 -12.86 5.67
N LYS A 180 -1.63 -13.39 6.66
CA LYS A 180 -1.75 -12.77 7.97
C LYS A 180 -0.60 -13.26 8.84
N LEU A 181 0.37 -12.36 9.10
CA LEU A 181 1.56 -12.64 9.88
C LEU A 181 1.39 -12.16 11.32
N PRO A 182 1.86 -12.90 12.33
CA PRO A 182 1.87 -12.41 13.71
C PRO A 182 2.85 -11.25 13.82
N VAL A 183 2.48 -10.23 14.59
CA VAL A 183 3.37 -9.14 15.02
C VAL A 183 3.77 -9.41 16.46
N SER A 184 5.07 -9.37 16.72
CA SER A 184 5.63 -9.76 18.02
C SER A 184 5.26 -8.81 19.15
N ASP A 185 5.06 -7.52 18.82
CA ASP A 185 4.78 -6.48 19.79
C ASP A 185 3.77 -5.48 19.24
N GLY A 186 2.60 -5.44 19.83
CA GLY A 186 1.49 -4.56 19.43
C GLY A 186 1.27 -3.38 20.37
N ARG A 187 2.23 -3.11 21.30
CA ARG A 187 2.14 -1.98 22.23
C ARG A 187 2.06 -0.66 21.45
N SER A 188 1.30 0.29 21.98
CA SER A 188 1.18 1.65 21.45
C SER A 188 2.51 2.44 21.60
N ALA A 189 2.62 3.56 20.88
CA ALA A 189 3.77 4.46 21.01
C ALA A 189 3.93 4.96 22.45
N ARG A 190 2.82 5.26 23.14
CA ARG A 190 2.84 5.72 24.55
C ARG A 190 3.44 4.69 25.48
N GLU A 191 2.98 3.43 25.41
CA GLU A 191 3.51 2.33 26.22
C GLU A 191 5.00 2.10 26.02
N ARG A 192 5.49 2.29 24.79
CA ARG A 192 6.92 2.15 24.45
C ARG A 192 7.77 3.30 24.96
N ILE A 193 7.28 4.54 24.90
CA ILE A 193 7.95 5.72 25.46
C ILE A 193 8.02 5.60 26.99
N THR A 194 6.94 5.15 27.62
CA THR A 194 6.92 4.87 29.07
C THR A 194 7.91 3.75 29.46
N ALA A 195 8.17 2.82 28.54
CA ALA A 195 9.17 1.75 28.71
C ALA A 195 10.59 2.18 28.30
N GLU A 196 10.81 3.48 28.07
CA GLU A 196 12.13 4.07 27.74
C GLU A 196 12.77 3.50 26.46
N GLU A 197 11.96 3.03 25.50
CA GLU A 197 12.47 2.49 24.24
C GLU A 197 13.01 3.60 23.33
N ASN A 198 14.10 3.29 22.62
CA ASN A 198 14.69 4.19 21.64
C ASN A 198 13.69 4.54 20.52
N ILE A 199 13.75 5.80 20.08
CA ILE A 199 13.01 6.28 18.93
C ILE A 199 13.95 6.56 17.74
N CYS A 200 13.47 6.33 16.54
CA CYS A 200 14.14 6.72 15.31
C CYS A 200 13.32 7.81 14.62
N SER A 201 13.82 9.02 14.57
CA SER A 201 13.21 10.11 13.82
C SER A 201 13.84 10.26 12.45
N VAL A 202 13.04 10.52 11.42
CA VAL A 202 13.47 10.58 10.01
C VAL A 202 13.00 11.85 9.36
N VAL A 203 13.90 12.56 8.70
CA VAL A 203 13.57 13.67 7.81
C VAL A 203 13.99 13.34 6.38
N PHE A 204 13.20 13.79 5.41
CA PHE A 204 13.46 13.56 4.00
C PHE A 204 14.08 14.78 3.34
N THR A 205 14.93 14.53 2.33
CA THR A 205 15.58 15.59 1.56
C THR A 205 15.42 15.33 0.05
N GLY A 206 15.62 16.37 -0.76
CA GLY A 206 15.57 16.29 -2.22
C GLY A 206 16.95 16.13 -2.88
N GLN A 207 17.98 15.73 -2.13
CA GLN A 207 19.37 15.66 -2.57
C GLN A 207 19.84 14.22 -2.74
N ASP A 208 21.16 14.00 -2.91
CA ASP A 208 21.72 12.64 -2.94
C ASP A 208 21.46 11.88 -1.65
N THR A 209 21.57 12.55 -0.49
CA THR A 209 21.02 12.03 0.76
C THR A 209 19.51 12.18 0.72
N CYS A 210 18.78 11.09 0.56
CA CYS A 210 17.31 11.10 0.46
C CYS A 210 16.61 11.22 1.81
N ALA A 211 17.21 10.65 2.86
CA ALA A 211 16.69 10.70 4.22
C ALA A 211 17.82 10.74 5.24
N VAL A 212 17.57 11.35 6.38
CA VAL A 212 18.47 11.38 7.55
C VAL A 212 17.70 10.83 8.74
N CYS A 213 18.23 9.76 9.34
CA CYS A 213 17.69 9.10 10.51
C CYS A 213 18.51 9.53 11.75
N CYS A 214 17.83 9.74 12.86
CA CYS A 214 18.42 10.07 14.15
C CYS A 214 17.81 9.18 15.24
N ILE A 215 18.64 8.47 15.98
CA ILE A 215 18.21 7.68 17.14
C ILE A 215 18.32 8.55 18.39
N LEU A 216 17.23 8.61 19.14
CA LEU A 216 17.19 9.24 20.46
C LEU A 216 16.79 8.19 21.51
N ASN A 217 17.40 8.30 22.69
CA ASN A 217 16.95 7.58 23.88
C ASN A 217 15.77 8.32 24.55
N ALA A 218 15.26 7.77 25.64
CA ALA A 218 14.16 8.36 26.40
C ALA A 218 14.44 9.77 26.92
N ASP A 219 15.71 10.09 27.24
CA ASP A 219 16.12 11.43 27.69
C ASP A 219 16.23 12.45 26.52
N GLY A 220 15.95 12.05 25.30
CA GLY A 220 16.12 12.88 24.10
C GLY A 220 17.58 13.04 23.67
N ARG A 221 18.52 12.28 24.20
CA ARG A 221 19.91 12.31 23.79
C ARG A 221 20.10 11.52 22.52
N ARG A 222 20.89 12.09 21.60
CA ARG A 222 21.23 11.40 20.35
C ARG A 222 22.24 10.29 20.59
N GLU A 223 21.84 9.07 20.25
CA GLU A 223 22.68 7.87 20.33
C GLU A 223 23.44 7.63 19.01
N ASN A 224 22.72 7.72 17.88
CA ASN A 224 23.28 7.41 16.56
C ASN A 224 22.57 8.18 15.43
N SER A 225 23.15 8.15 14.23
CA SER A 225 22.55 8.74 13.03
C SER A 225 22.92 7.97 11.77
N PHE A 226 22.04 7.97 10.77
CA PHE A 226 22.25 7.31 9.50
C PHE A 226 21.77 8.16 8.33
N PHE A 227 22.61 8.28 7.28
CA PHE A 227 22.33 9.07 6.09
C PHE A 227 22.07 8.13 4.91
N ILE A 228 20.85 8.09 4.43
CA ILE A 228 20.44 7.26 3.31
C ILE A 228 20.76 7.99 2.01
N LYS A 229 21.74 7.49 1.28
CA LYS A 229 22.22 8.04 0.00
C LYS A 229 21.60 7.29 -1.18
N GLY A 230 21.66 7.89 -2.37
CA GLY A 230 21.23 7.29 -3.63
C GLY A 230 20.22 8.12 -4.41
N GLY A 231 19.93 9.34 -3.97
CA GLY A 231 19.03 10.26 -4.67
C GLY A 231 19.53 10.62 -6.06
N SER A 232 20.84 10.82 -6.23
CA SER A 232 21.44 11.08 -7.53
C SER A 232 21.32 9.88 -8.49
N ARG A 233 21.43 8.66 -7.98
CA ARG A 233 21.23 7.43 -8.79
C ARG A 233 19.77 7.30 -9.23
N TYR A 234 18.82 7.54 -8.34
CA TYR A 234 17.40 7.58 -8.68
C TYR A 234 17.12 8.64 -9.75
N ALA A 235 17.59 9.89 -9.53
CA ALA A 235 17.39 10.99 -10.46
C ALA A 235 18.00 10.69 -11.84
N GLY A 236 19.20 10.09 -11.89
CA GLY A 236 19.85 9.65 -13.12
C GLY A 236 19.05 8.57 -13.87
N ALA A 237 18.58 7.55 -13.16
CA ALA A 237 17.75 6.49 -13.74
C ALA A 237 16.43 7.03 -14.33
N CYS A 238 15.77 7.94 -13.62
CA CYS A 238 14.57 8.61 -14.12
C CYS A 238 14.88 9.49 -15.35
N ARG A 239 15.99 10.26 -15.32
CA ARG A 239 16.39 11.14 -16.42
C ARG A 239 16.58 10.35 -17.72
N GLN A 240 17.29 9.24 -17.68
CA GLN A 240 17.50 8.39 -18.86
C GLN A 240 16.19 7.93 -19.53
N ILE A 241 15.16 7.67 -18.76
CA ILE A 241 13.85 7.27 -19.29
C ILE A 241 13.06 8.48 -19.78
N THR A 242 13.12 9.60 -19.05
CA THR A 242 12.40 10.83 -19.43
C THR A 242 12.96 11.44 -20.72
N GLU A 243 14.25 11.42 -20.94
CA GLU A 243 14.87 11.85 -22.19
C GLU A 243 14.42 11.02 -23.40
N LYS A 244 14.31 9.69 -23.22
CA LYS A 244 13.76 8.79 -24.27
C LYS A 244 12.28 9.06 -24.53
N LEU A 245 11.52 9.30 -23.47
CA LEU A 245 10.11 9.65 -23.57
C LEU A 245 9.89 10.97 -24.31
N ASP A 246 10.70 12.00 -24.00
CA ASP A 246 10.60 13.31 -24.62
C ASP A 246 10.98 13.24 -26.13
N LYS A 247 12.08 12.56 -26.48
CA LYS A 247 12.44 12.28 -27.89
C LYS A 247 11.34 11.52 -28.64
N SER A 248 10.73 10.51 -28.00
CA SER A 248 9.64 9.75 -28.62
C SER A 248 8.41 10.63 -28.89
N ARG A 249 8.12 11.57 -27.99
CA ARG A 249 7.01 12.53 -28.19
C ARG A 249 7.28 13.51 -29.33
N GLU A 250 8.48 14.00 -29.43
CA GLU A 250 8.91 14.90 -30.54
C GLU A 250 8.70 14.23 -31.89
N VAL A 251 9.11 12.96 -32.04
CA VAL A 251 8.94 12.18 -33.27
C VAL A 251 7.48 11.88 -33.60
N GLN A 252 6.65 11.68 -32.58
CA GLN A 252 5.22 11.32 -32.78
C GLN A 252 4.33 12.52 -33.12
N GLY A 253 4.85 13.73 -33.15
CA GLY A 253 4.13 14.91 -33.60
C GLY A 253 2.93 15.33 -32.76
N GLY A 254 2.91 15.07 -31.46
CA GLY A 254 1.89 15.54 -30.53
C GLY A 254 0.51 14.86 -30.66
N GLY A 255 0.39 13.78 -31.41
CA GLY A 255 -0.86 13.02 -31.51
C GLY A 255 -1.30 12.44 -30.16
N GLU A 256 -2.57 12.61 -29.84
CA GLU A 256 -3.19 12.12 -28.59
C GLU A 256 -3.40 10.59 -28.61
N ASN A 257 -2.33 9.82 -28.70
CA ASN A 257 -2.43 8.38 -28.42
C ASN A 257 -2.11 8.12 -26.95
N PRO A 258 -3.12 7.93 -26.08
CA PRO A 258 -2.90 7.74 -24.63
C PRO A 258 -2.07 6.49 -24.30
N ARG A 259 -1.96 5.55 -25.24
CA ARG A 259 -1.14 4.32 -25.09
C ARG A 259 0.26 4.45 -25.67
N ALA A 260 0.52 5.49 -26.44
CA ALA A 260 1.86 5.82 -26.90
C ALA A 260 2.75 6.04 -25.67
N ASN A 261 3.93 5.46 -25.68
CA ASN A 261 4.89 5.60 -24.58
C ASN A 261 4.50 4.95 -23.23
N ALA A 262 3.44 4.15 -23.18
CA ALA A 262 3.00 3.46 -21.95
C ALA A 262 4.14 2.66 -21.29
N HIS A 263 5.03 2.05 -22.07
CA HIS A 263 6.18 1.30 -21.57
C HIS A 263 7.22 2.18 -20.86
N TYR A 264 7.42 3.44 -21.26
CA TYR A 264 8.32 4.38 -20.57
C TYR A 264 7.71 4.81 -19.23
N TRP A 265 6.41 5.04 -19.18
CA TRP A 265 5.69 5.35 -17.94
C TRP A 265 5.71 4.17 -16.98
N GLU A 266 5.57 2.95 -17.48
CA GLU A 266 5.70 1.75 -16.68
C GLU A 266 7.11 1.60 -16.10
N ARG A 267 8.15 1.82 -16.91
CA ARG A 267 9.54 1.81 -16.42
C ARG A 267 9.79 2.88 -15.35
N LEU A 268 9.28 4.09 -15.53
CA LEU A 268 9.38 5.15 -14.50
C LEU A 268 8.68 4.73 -13.20
N ARG A 269 7.49 4.15 -13.26
CA ARG A 269 6.81 3.61 -12.08
C ARG A 269 7.62 2.51 -11.40
N ASN A 270 8.19 1.60 -12.16
CA ASN A 270 9.01 0.51 -11.63
C ASN A 270 10.29 1.03 -10.96
N ILE A 271 10.97 2.02 -11.55
CA ILE A 271 12.13 2.70 -10.94
C ILE A 271 11.70 3.37 -9.63
N HIS A 272 10.61 4.13 -9.65
CA HIS A 272 10.07 4.82 -8.49
C HIS A 272 9.75 3.84 -7.35
N ASP A 273 9.04 2.76 -7.65
CA ASP A 273 8.66 1.73 -6.68
C ASP A 273 9.88 1.01 -6.12
N HIS A 274 10.84 0.65 -6.96
CA HIS A 274 12.09 0.02 -6.56
C HIS A 274 12.86 0.86 -5.53
N TYR A 275 13.11 2.15 -5.83
CA TYR A 275 13.84 3.02 -4.90
C TYR A 275 13.06 3.33 -3.63
N ALA A 276 11.74 3.48 -3.72
CA ALA A 276 10.90 3.65 -2.53
C ALA A 276 10.95 2.42 -1.62
N HIS A 277 10.97 1.20 -2.20
CA HIS A 277 11.17 -0.05 -1.45
C HIS A 277 12.55 -0.14 -0.83
N GLN A 278 13.60 0.25 -1.58
CA GLN A 278 14.98 0.21 -1.11
C GLN A 278 15.21 1.16 0.07
N PHE A 279 14.81 2.43 -0.07
CA PHE A 279 15.00 3.42 1.00
C PHE A 279 14.18 3.12 2.24
N SER A 280 12.91 2.75 2.07
CA SER A 280 12.09 2.35 3.21
C SER A 280 12.63 1.10 3.92
N ARG A 281 13.25 0.15 3.19
CA ARG A 281 13.88 -1.02 3.81
C ARG A 281 15.10 -0.63 4.63
N GLN A 282 15.98 0.23 4.10
CA GLN A 282 17.16 0.71 4.83
C GLN A 282 16.78 1.42 6.13
N ILE A 283 15.70 2.22 6.15
CA ILE A 283 15.21 2.87 7.38
C ILE A 283 14.76 1.83 8.39
N ILE A 284 13.98 0.84 7.99
CA ILE A 284 13.50 -0.21 8.90
C ILE A 284 14.66 -1.07 9.44
N ASP A 285 15.58 -1.45 8.57
CA ASP A 285 16.74 -2.25 8.98
C ASP A 285 17.63 -1.46 9.98
N TYR A 286 17.78 -0.15 9.78
CA TYR A 286 18.46 0.71 10.73
C TYR A 286 17.72 0.80 12.07
N CYS A 287 16.39 0.96 12.08
CA CYS A 287 15.59 0.92 13.31
C CYS A 287 15.82 -0.39 14.07
N LYS A 288 15.81 -1.53 13.38
CA LYS A 288 16.03 -2.85 13.96
C LYS A 288 17.44 -2.97 14.58
N THR A 289 18.46 -2.55 13.83
CA THR A 289 19.86 -2.61 14.28
C THR A 289 20.11 -1.75 15.53
N GLN A 290 19.40 -0.63 15.65
CA GLN A 290 19.49 0.29 16.79
C GLN A 290 18.43 0.02 17.87
N ASN A 291 17.71 -1.08 17.76
CA ASN A 291 16.60 -1.45 18.66
C ASN A 291 15.57 -0.32 18.88
N ALA A 292 15.36 0.52 17.86
CA ALA A 292 14.35 1.56 17.89
C ALA A 292 12.97 0.97 17.54
N ARG A 293 12.04 1.06 18.48
CA ARG A 293 10.68 0.48 18.34
C ARG A 293 9.62 1.50 17.96
N ILE A 294 10.01 2.77 17.90
CA ILE A 294 9.16 3.87 17.45
C ILE A 294 9.85 4.57 16.29
N LEU A 295 9.13 4.72 15.17
CA LEU A 295 9.58 5.45 13.99
C LEU A 295 8.80 6.76 13.88
N VAL A 296 9.49 7.89 14.04
CA VAL A 296 8.90 9.22 13.98
C VAL A 296 9.10 9.80 12.59
N LEU A 297 8.00 10.12 11.91
CA LEU A 297 7.98 10.71 10.58
C LEU A 297 7.39 12.13 10.62
N PRO A 298 7.83 13.02 9.73
CA PRO A 298 7.19 14.33 9.57
C PRO A 298 5.78 14.15 9.00
N GLU A 299 4.81 14.81 9.61
CA GLU A 299 3.48 14.96 9.05
C GLU A 299 3.52 16.00 7.93
N PHE A 300 2.92 15.67 6.79
CA PHE A 300 2.68 16.62 5.70
C PHE A 300 1.18 16.78 5.56
N ASP A 301 0.68 18.01 5.71
CA ASP A 301 -0.67 18.33 5.28
C ASP A 301 -0.81 18.21 3.76
N LYS A 302 -2.04 18.13 3.26
CA LYS A 302 -2.28 17.92 1.84
C LYS A 302 -1.72 19.07 1.00
N ASP A 303 -1.89 20.30 1.47
CA ASP A 303 -1.48 21.51 0.73
C ASP A 303 0.04 21.63 0.67
N TYR A 304 0.74 21.35 1.77
CA TYR A 304 2.20 21.34 1.82
C TYR A 304 2.77 20.27 0.89
N SER A 305 2.19 19.06 0.87
CA SER A 305 2.60 17.99 -0.02
C SER A 305 2.44 18.38 -1.50
N GLN A 306 1.33 19.03 -1.87
CA GLN A 306 1.09 19.51 -3.22
C GLN A 306 2.08 20.61 -3.62
N ILE A 307 2.32 21.60 -2.76
CA ILE A 307 3.26 22.71 -3.01
C ILE A 307 4.68 22.17 -3.24
N ILE A 308 5.15 21.27 -2.35
CA ILE A 308 6.49 20.69 -2.47
C ILE A 308 6.62 19.84 -3.74
N LEU A 309 5.64 19.00 -4.05
CA LEU A 309 5.67 18.15 -5.23
C LEU A 309 5.55 18.97 -6.52
N ALA A 310 4.81 20.07 -6.52
CA ALA A 310 4.72 20.99 -7.65
C ALA A 310 6.04 21.72 -7.92
N ALA A 311 6.72 22.17 -6.85
CA ALA A 311 8.02 22.84 -6.95
C ALA A 311 9.19 21.87 -7.24
N ALA A 312 9.00 20.57 -7.00
CA ALA A 312 10.03 19.58 -7.22
C ALA A 312 10.24 19.29 -8.72
N GLY A 313 11.47 19.30 -9.16
CA GLY A 313 11.84 18.89 -10.52
C GLY A 313 11.32 17.47 -10.83
N ARG A 314 11.06 17.20 -12.12
CA ARG A 314 10.44 15.95 -12.63
C ARG A 314 11.14 14.68 -12.13
N ASN A 315 12.45 14.71 -11.96
CA ASN A 315 13.27 13.57 -11.54
C ASN A 315 13.80 13.72 -10.10
N SER A 316 13.24 14.64 -9.31
CA SER A 316 13.70 14.89 -7.94
C SER A 316 13.36 13.73 -6.99
N PRO A 317 14.29 13.35 -6.08
CA PRO A 317 14.02 12.37 -5.02
C PRO A 317 12.87 12.74 -4.08
N ILE A 318 12.50 14.02 -3.98
CA ILE A 318 11.33 14.49 -3.21
C ILE A 318 10.05 13.75 -3.63
N ARG A 319 9.94 13.41 -4.92
CA ARG A 319 8.77 12.68 -5.44
C ARG A 319 8.63 11.25 -4.90
N LEU A 320 9.68 10.70 -4.30
CA LEU A 320 9.64 9.39 -3.63
C LEU A 320 9.02 9.45 -2.23
N ILE A 321 8.99 10.63 -1.59
CA ILE A 321 8.61 10.76 -0.17
C ILE A 321 7.24 10.14 0.14
N PRO A 322 6.16 10.43 -0.61
CA PRO A 322 4.85 9.82 -0.34
C PRO A 322 4.90 8.29 -0.38
N SER A 323 5.56 7.73 -1.40
CA SER A 323 5.68 6.28 -1.58
C SER A 323 6.56 5.62 -0.51
N ILE A 324 7.64 6.29 -0.07
CA ILE A 324 8.50 5.82 1.02
C ILE A 324 7.68 5.79 2.33
N ARG A 325 6.95 6.85 2.66
CA ARG A 325 6.13 6.94 3.88
C ARG A 325 5.05 5.84 3.91
N GLU A 326 4.35 5.62 2.82
CA GLU A 326 3.38 4.55 2.70
C GLU A 326 4.02 3.18 2.96
N LYS A 327 5.20 2.93 2.35
CA LYS A 327 5.92 1.67 2.55
C LYS A 327 6.47 1.52 3.98
N LEU A 328 6.86 2.60 4.63
CA LEU A 328 7.33 2.58 6.01
C LEU A 328 6.21 2.15 6.98
N LYS A 329 4.97 2.63 6.79
CA LYS A 329 3.85 2.29 7.68
C LYS A 329 3.64 0.79 7.80
N TYR A 330 3.51 0.08 6.68
CA TYR A 330 3.30 -1.37 6.75
C TYR A 330 4.55 -2.18 7.10
N LYS A 331 5.75 -1.76 6.62
CA LYS A 331 7.00 -2.46 6.93
C LYS A 331 7.38 -2.32 8.41
N ALA A 332 7.20 -1.13 8.99
CA ALA A 332 7.42 -0.90 10.41
C ALA A 332 6.52 -1.82 11.24
N TRP A 333 5.23 -1.86 10.93
CA TRP A 333 4.29 -2.72 11.63
C TRP A 333 4.62 -4.21 11.51
N GLN A 334 5.09 -4.68 10.36
CA GLN A 334 5.55 -6.07 10.18
C GLN A 334 6.70 -6.44 11.13
N GLU A 335 7.56 -5.49 11.48
CA GLU A 335 8.70 -5.67 12.39
C GLU A 335 8.37 -5.26 13.84
N GLY A 336 7.10 -5.00 14.16
CA GLY A 336 6.66 -4.56 15.47
C GLY A 336 7.15 -3.14 15.83
N ILE A 337 7.36 -2.26 14.85
CA ILE A 337 7.74 -0.86 15.05
C ILE A 337 6.49 0.00 14.83
N VAL A 338 6.20 0.89 15.79
CA VAL A 338 5.07 1.84 15.69
C VAL A 338 5.51 3.10 14.95
N VAL A 339 4.70 3.56 14.01
CA VAL A 339 4.94 4.82 13.29
C VAL A 339 4.13 5.94 13.93
N VAL A 340 4.79 7.04 14.26
CA VAL A 340 4.20 8.28 14.76
C VAL A 340 4.48 9.40 13.76
N GLU A 341 3.45 10.16 13.38
CA GLU A 341 3.59 11.32 12.48
C GLU A 341 3.49 12.60 13.32
N ILE A 342 4.47 13.48 13.19
CA ILE A 342 4.60 14.73 13.97
C ILE A 342 4.68 15.94 13.04
N GLN A 343 3.94 16.98 13.37
CA GLN A 343 3.95 18.25 12.63
C GLN A 343 5.34 18.90 12.62
N GLN A 344 5.76 19.37 11.45
CA GLN A 344 7.10 19.91 11.20
C GLN A 344 7.34 21.34 11.70
N HIS A 345 6.37 21.96 12.37
CA HIS A 345 6.51 23.34 12.80
C HIS A 345 7.78 23.55 13.65
N GLN A 346 8.60 24.54 13.27
CA GLN A 346 9.84 24.99 13.93
C GLN A 346 11.04 24.00 13.97
N ILE A 347 10.91 22.73 13.57
CA ILE A 347 12.03 21.75 13.64
C ILE A 347 13.27 22.19 12.84
N SER A 348 13.10 23.04 11.83
CA SER A 348 14.17 23.49 10.93
C SER A 348 14.75 24.85 11.26
N SER A 349 14.28 25.54 12.31
CA SER A 349 14.65 26.91 12.65
C SER A 349 15.42 27.06 13.97
N VAL A 350 15.44 25.99 14.76
CA VAL A 350 16.09 25.99 16.08
C VAL A 350 17.21 24.96 16.16
N CYS A 351 18.17 25.23 17.04
CA CYS A 351 19.29 24.35 17.33
C CYS A 351 18.84 23.22 18.27
N SER A 352 19.12 21.98 17.91
CA SER A 352 18.79 20.82 18.71
C SER A 352 19.57 20.72 20.05
N GLN A 353 20.63 21.49 20.23
CA GLN A 353 21.45 21.48 21.44
C GLN A 353 21.03 22.55 22.46
N CYS A 354 20.55 23.72 21.99
CA CYS A 354 20.28 24.83 22.89
C CYS A 354 19.00 25.60 22.59
N GLY A 355 18.18 25.18 21.62
CA GLY A 355 16.93 25.84 21.26
C GLY A 355 17.06 27.20 20.53
N ALA A 356 18.26 27.80 20.45
CA ALA A 356 18.47 29.10 19.82
C ALA A 356 18.25 29.04 18.31
N LYS A 357 17.93 30.18 17.68
CA LYS A 357 17.75 30.28 16.21
C LYS A 357 19.01 29.86 15.47
N ILE A 358 18.82 29.24 14.31
CA ILE A 358 19.92 28.83 13.42
C ILE A 358 19.90 29.60 12.12
N ARG A 359 21.09 29.81 11.54
CA ARG A 359 21.29 30.23 10.14
C ARG A 359 21.69 29.02 9.33
N ARG A 360 21.06 28.85 8.15
CA ARG A 360 21.31 27.74 7.23
C ARG A 360 22.37 28.15 6.20
N LYS A 361 23.34 27.27 5.95
CA LYS A 361 24.37 27.47 4.92
C LYS A 361 24.51 26.13 4.16
N GLY A 362 23.85 26.02 3.02
CA GLY A 362 23.83 24.77 2.25
C GLY A 362 23.22 23.61 3.03
N GLY A 363 23.99 22.53 3.21
CA GLY A 363 23.64 21.34 3.99
C GLY A 363 23.83 21.51 5.51
N ASP A 364 24.48 22.61 5.95
CA ASP A 364 24.85 22.84 7.35
C ASP A 364 24.05 23.96 8.00
N PHE A 365 24.22 24.09 9.31
CA PHE A 365 23.68 25.19 10.10
C PHE A 365 24.73 25.79 11.03
N LEU A 366 24.53 27.05 11.42
CA LEU A 366 25.25 27.75 12.48
C LEU A 366 24.21 28.33 13.45
N CYS A 367 24.32 28.01 14.73
CA CYS A 367 23.51 28.53 15.81
C CYS A 367 24.04 29.85 16.34
N GLN A 368 23.19 30.68 16.92
CA GLN A 368 23.58 31.94 17.58
C GLN A 368 24.60 31.73 18.73
N ASN A 369 24.52 30.57 19.40
CA ASN A 369 25.44 30.18 20.48
C ASN A 369 26.66 29.40 19.97
N GLY A 370 26.97 29.43 18.65
CA GLY A 370 28.16 28.84 18.08
C GLY A 370 28.08 27.36 17.69
N HIS A 371 26.99 26.64 18.00
CA HIS A 371 26.84 25.25 17.58
C HIS A 371 26.73 25.14 16.06
N ARG A 372 27.39 24.10 15.50
CA ARG A 372 27.46 23.82 14.04
C ARG A 372 27.12 22.37 13.78
N GLY A 373 26.65 22.07 12.59
CA GLY A 373 26.43 20.69 12.17
C GLY A 373 25.55 20.58 10.94
N ASN A 374 25.23 19.35 10.58
CA ASN A 374 24.33 19.06 9.45
C ASN A 374 22.89 19.49 9.81
N ARG A 375 22.30 20.32 8.96
CA ARG A 375 20.95 20.88 9.21
C ARG A 375 19.84 19.81 9.22
N TYR A 376 19.98 18.77 8.42
CA TYR A 376 18.97 17.70 8.35
C TYR A 376 19.03 16.78 9.57
N LEU A 377 20.23 16.54 10.09
CA LEU A 377 20.40 15.82 11.33
C LEU A 377 19.83 16.61 12.52
N ASN A 378 20.06 17.94 12.54
CA ASN A 378 19.43 18.84 13.51
C ASN A 378 17.90 18.78 13.44
N MET A 379 17.34 18.79 12.22
CA MET A 379 15.89 18.65 12.02
C MET A 379 15.35 17.30 12.50
N ALA A 380 16.07 16.21 12.21
CA ALA A 380 15.68 14.87 12.66
C ALA A 380 15.71 14.78 14.19
N HIS A 381 16.73 15.30 14.83
CA HIS A 381 16.80 15.39 16.31
C HIS A 381 15.60 16.17 16.87
N ASN A 382 15.34 17.38 16.37
CA ASN A 382 14.22 18.21 16.82
C ASN A 382 12.86 17.52 16.60
N LEU A 383 12.68 16.77 15.52
CA LEU A 383 11.48 16.00 15.25
C LEU A 383 11.27 14.91 16.31
N GLY A 384 12.33 14.19 16.65
CA GLY A 384 12.29 13.16 17.70
C GLY A 384 12.03 13.75 19.07
N GLN A 385 12.70 14.86 19.43
CA GLN A 385 12.48 15.56 20.70
C GLN A 385 11.03 16.03 20.83
N LYS A 386 10.47 16.62 19.76
CA LYS A 386 9.06 17.04 19.74
C LYS A 386 8.08 15.88 19.93
N CYS A 387 8.42 14.68 19.47
CA CYS A 387 7.65 13.47 19.74
C CYS A 387 7.66 13.12 21.22
N LEU A 388 8.84 13.09 21.86
CA LEU A 388 8.98 12.82 23.28
C LEU A 388 8.22 13.85 24.15
N ASP A 389 8.40 15.13 23.87
CA ASP A 389 7.74 16.22 24.59
C ASP A 389 6.20 16.15 24.46
N GLY A 390 5.69 15.78 23.28
CA GLY A 390 4.26 15.63 23.05
C GLY A 390 3.62 14.49 23.85
N PHE A 391 4.34 13.40 24.09
CA PHE A 391 3.85 12.33 24.94
C PHE A 391 4.01 12.62 26.44
N ALA A 392 5.03 13.36 26.85
CA ALA A 392 5.19 13.83 28.22
C ALA A 392 4.05 14.80 28.63
N ALA A 393 3.71 15.76 27.77
CA ALA A 393 2.63 16.73 28.03
C ALA A 393 1.21 16.12 28.12
N THR A 394 1.01 14.90 27.63
CA THR A 394 -0.29 14.18 27.72
C THR A 394 -0.33 13.18 28.88
N ALA A 395 0.71 13.13 29.71
CA ALA A 395 0.81 12.24 30.89
C ALA A 395 0.34 12.94 32.17
N ASP A 396 0.24 14.28 32.17
CA ASP A 396 -0.36 15.13 33.22
C ASP A 396 -1.86 15.37 32.92
#